data_052a2717758fc037e7a8e97b4f0115e9
#
_entry.id   052a2717758fc037e7a8e97b4f0115e9
#
_cell.length_a   1.000
_cell.length_b   1.000
_cell.length_c   1.000
_cell.angle_alpha   90.00
_cell.angle_beta   90.00
_cell.angle_gamma   90.00
#
_symmetry.space_group_name_H-M   'P 1'
#
loop_
_entity.id
_entity.type
_entity.pdbx_description
1 polymer ?
#
loop_
_entity_poly.entity_id
_entity_poly.type
_entity_poly.pdbx_seq_one_letter_code
_entity_poly.pdbx_strand_id
1 'polypeptide(L)'
;MIKSADDYKQSESVAYEMIIQSWFNIVESEMTVEVLEPGVIYTASGETHLRLRFRDQAALIGFLRKIHQLGLKLIKVERLPTA
;
A
#
# COMPACT_ATOMS: atom_id res chain seq x y z
N MET A 1 -2.79 25.15 21.96
CA MET A 1 -1.49 24.57 21.76
C MET A 1 -1.38 23.91 20.38
N ILE A 2 -0.32 24.19 19.71
CA ILE A 2 -0.12 23.66 18.36
C ILE A 2 0.53 22.30 18.45
N LYS A 3 -0.02 21.35 17.72
CA LYS A 3 0.59 20.03 17.66
C LYS A 3 1.92 20.09 16.95
N SER A 4 2.83 19.26 17.39
CA SER A 4 4.12 19.18 16.73
C SER A 4 3.95 18.55 15.35
N ALA A 5 4.94 18.80 14.49
CA ALA A 5 4.94 18.19 13.18
C ALA A 5 5.00 16.66 13.29
N ASP A 6 5.62 16.16 14.35
CA ASP A 6 5.74 14.72 14.53
C ASP A 6 4.39 14.07 14.81
N ASP A 7 3.56 14.71 15.64
CA ASP A 7 2.22 14.19 15.90
C ASP A 7 1.41 14.12 14.61
N TYR A 8 1.52 15.17 13.82
CA TYR A 8 0.79 15.26 12.58
C TYR A 8 1.26 14.17 11.61
N LYS A 9 2.55 13.94 11.53
CA LYS A 9 3.10 12.93 10.65
C LYS A 9 2.68 11.53 11.04
N GLN A 10 2.60 11.27 12.33
CA GLN A 10 2.16 9.96 12.80
C GLN A 10 0.73 9.67 12.37
N SER A 11 -0.10 10.69 12.33
CA SER A 11 -1.49 10.51 11.92
C SER A 11 -1.62 10.33 10.42
N GLU A 12 -0.54 10.56 9.64
CA GLU A 12 -0.57 10.39 8.20
C GLU A 12 -0.33 8.96 7.74
N SER A 13 0.13 8.11 8.65
CA SER A 13 0.32 6.71 8.31
C SER A 13 -1.02 6.10 7.89
N VAL A 14 -1.03 5.44 6.74
CA VAL A 14 -2.27 4.91 6.16
C VAL A 14 -2.07 3.47 5.72
N ALA A 15 -3.12 2.68 5.87
CA ALA A 15 -3.10 1.28 5.47
C ALA A 15 -4.21 1.03 4.46
N TYR A 16 -3.89 0.24 3.44
CA TYR A 16 -4.82 -0.05 2.36
C TYR A 16 -4.81 -1.52 2.01
N GLU A 17 -5.98 -2.01 1.63
CA GLU A 17 -6.10 -3.31 0.99
C GLU A 17 -6.14 -3.09 -0.50
N MET A 18 -5.35 -3.87 -1.25
CA MET A 18 -5.28 -3.72 -2.69
C MET A 18 -5.39 -5.06 -3.38
N ILE A 19 -6.03 -5.04 -4.53
CA ILE A 19 -6.09 -6.20 -5.42
C ILE A 19 -5.55 -5.75 -6.77
N ILE A 20 -4.52 -6.44 -7.24
CA ILE A 20 -3.85 -6.13 -8.50
C ILE A 20 -4.12 -7.28 -9.46
N GLN A 21 -4.53 -6.95 -10.68
CA GLN A 21 -4.85 -7.96 -11.69
C GLN A 21 -3.56 -8.45 -12.35
N SER A 22 -2.74 -9.12 -11.59
CA SER A 22 -1.51 -9.73 -12.04
C SER A 22 -0.79 -10.26 -10.81
N TRP A 23 0.12 -11.19 -11.02
CA TRP A 23 0.99 -11.58 -9.92
C TRP A 23 2.09 -10.55 -9.83
N PHE A 24 2.14 -9.88 -8.71
CA PHE A 24 3.09 -8.78 -8.49
C PHE A 24 3.94 -9.08 -7.27
N ASN A 25 5.25 -9.03 -7.45
CA ASN A 25 6.19 -9.30 -6.37
C ASN A 25 6.65 -7.99 -5.77
N ILE A 26 6.33 -7.78 -4.50
CA ILE A 26 6.71 -6.56 -3.80
C ILE A 26 8.08 -6.73 -3.16
N VAL A 27 8.94 -5.75 -3.40
CA VAL A 27 10.22 -5.67 -2.72
C VAL A 27 10.15 -4.50 -1.75
N GLU A 28 9.89 -4.82 -0.48
CA GLU A 28 9.68 -3.79 0.54
C GLU A 28 10.85 -2.82 0.66
N SER A 29 12.07 -3.32 0.47
CA SER A 29 13.26 -2.48 0.62
C SER A 29 13.34 -1.40 -0.46
N GLU A 30 12.62 -1.57 -1.56
CA GLU A 30 12.62 -0.60 -2.64
C GLU A 30 11.42 0.32 -2.62
N MET A 31 10.42 0.03 -1.81
CA MET A 31 9.13 0.72 -1.89
C MET A 31 8.70 1.21 -0.53
N THR A 32 9.34 1.84 0.22
CA THR A 32 8.92 2.46 1.48
C THR A 32 7.50 2.06 1.91
N VAL A 33 7.30 0.76 2.06
CA VAL A 33 5.98 0.21 2.35
C VAL A 33 6.16 -0.99 3.29
N GLU A 34 5.17 -1.20 4.14
CA GLU A 34 5.16 -2.35 5.05
C GLU A 34 4.04 -3.30 4.63
N VAL A 35 4.37 -4.56 4.40
CA VAL A 35 3.37 -5.57 4.07
C VAL A 35 2.76 -6.07 5.38
N LEU A 36 1.45 -5.94 5.50
CA LEU A 36 0.72 -6.35 6.69
C LEU A 36 0.25 -7.79 6.52
N GLU A 37 -0.01 -8.44 7.67
CA GLU A 37 -0.54 -9.80 7.63
C GLU A 37 -1.90 -9.82 7.00
N PRO A 38 -2.25 -10.89 6.29
CA PRO A 38 -1.53 -12.16 6.19
C PRO A 38 -0.41 -12.19 5.15
N GLY A 39 0.02 -11.07 4.64
CA GLY A 39 1.06 -11.02 3.64
C GLY A 39 0.48 -10.95 2.25
N VAL A 40 1.30 -11.30 1.27
CA VAL A 40 0.89 -11.26 -0.13
C VAL A 40 0.25 -12.57 -0.50
N ILE A 41 -0.94 -12.52 -1.08
CA ILE A 41 -1.68 -13.71 -1.49
C ILE A 41 -1.85 -13.68 -3.00
N TYR A 42 -1.39 -14.74 -3.67
CA TYR A 42 -1.56 -14.88 -5.11
C TYR A 42 -2.71 -15.85 -5.36
N THR A 43 -3.69 -15.40 -6.13
CA THR A 43 -4.85 -16.24 -6.41
C THR A 43 -4.65 -17.05 -7.68
N ALA A 44 -5.41 -18.14 -7.79
CA ALA A 44 -5.36 -18.98 -8.99
C ALA A 44 -5.84 -18.22 -10.23
N SER A 45 -6.65 -17.18 -10.04
CA SER A 45 -7.14 -16.39 -11.16
C SER A 45 -6.15 -15.34 -11.65
N GLY A 46 -4.97 -15.28 -11.05
CA GLY A 46 -3.92 -14.37 -11.51
C GLY A 46 -3.93 -13.02 -10.85
N GLU A 47 -4.47 -12.92 -9.64
CA GLU A 47 -4.52 -11.68 -8.90
C GLU A 47 -3.56 -11.70 -7.72
N THR A 48 -3.14 -10.51 -7.31
CA THR A 48 -2.36 -10.34 -6.09
C THR A 48 -3.21 -9.56 -5.10
N HIS A 49 -3.42 -10.16 -3.93
CA HIS A 49 -4.15 -9.52 -2.82
C HIS A 49 -3.17 -9.20 -1.72
N LEU A 50 -3.18 -7.96 -1.25
CA LEU A 50 -2.21 -7.55 -0.24
C LEU A 50 -2.75 -6.38 0.58
N ARG A 51 -2.22 -6.26 1.78
CA ARG A 51 -2.50 -5.14 2.67
C ARG A 51 -1.20 -4.44 2.97
N LEU A 52 -1.18 -3.14 2.75
CA LEU A 52 0.05 -2.36 2.85
C LEU A 52 -0.16 -1.17 3.77
N ARG A 53 0.88 -0.87 4.54
CA ARG A 53 0.90 0.37 5.31
C ARG A 53 1.94 1.29 4.70
N PHE A 54 1.52 2.52 4.47
CA PHE A 54 2.39 3.55 3.93
C PHE A 54 2.70 4.57 5.00
N ARG A 55 3.93 5.06 5.01
CA ARG A 55 4.38 6.04 5.98
C ARG A 55 3.56 7.31 5.92
N ASP A 56 3.18 7.72 4.72
CA ASP A 56 2.38 8.91 4.50
C ASP A 56 1.70 8.80 3.15
N GLN A 57 0.92 9.83 2.81
CA GLN A 57 0.18 9.83 1.57
C GLN A 57 1.08 9.89 0.35
N ALA A 58 2.21 10.56 0.46
CA ALA A 58 3.14 10.64 -0.66
C ALA A 58 3.68 9.25 -1.02
N ALA A 59 3.94 8.42 -0.02
CA ALA A 59 4.40 7.07 -0.26
C ALA A 59 3.34 6.24 -0.96
N LEU A 60 2.06 6.42 -0.59
CA LEU A 60 0.96 5.75 -1.27
C LEU A 60 0.91 6.15 -2.73
N ILE A 61 1.00 7.43 -3.01
CA ILE A 61 0.94 7.93 -4.39
C ILE A 61 2.11 7.39 -5.19
N GLY A 62 3.30 7.35 -4.58
CA GLY A 62 4.47 6.79 -5.25
C GLY A 62 4.27 5.32 -5.61
N PHE A 63 3.66 4.57 -4.71
CA PHE A 63 3.37 3.17 -4.96
C PHE A 63 2.39 3.01 -6.12
N LEU A 64 1.32 3.78 -6.13
CA LEU A 64 0.33 3.73 -7.19
C LEU A 64 0.93 4.10 -8.53
N ARG A 65 1.83 5.08 -8.54
CA ARG A 65 2.57 5.43 -9.76
C ARG A 65 3.40 4.27 -10.27
N LYS A 66 4.04 3.56 -9.36
CA LYS A 66 4.86 2.42 -9.74
C LYS A 66 4.02 1.34 -10.38
N ILE A 67 2.85 1.06 -9.79
CA ILE A 67 1.92 0.07 -10.35
C ILE A 67 1.52 0.50 -11.76
N HIS A 68 1.23 1.77 -11.95
CA HIS A 68 0.85 2.29 -13.27
C HIS A 68 2.01 2.15 -14.27
N GLN A 69 3.22 2.50 -13.84
CA GLN A 69 4.39 2.41 -14.73
C GLN A 69 4.69 1.00 -15.16
N LEU A 70 4.37 0.03 -14.32
CA LEU A 70 4.57 -1.37 -14.65
C LEU A 70 3.47 -1.93 -15.54
N GLY A 71 2.45 -1.12 -15.84
CA GLY A 71 1.35 -1.56 -16.69
C GLY A 71 0.37 -2.47 -15.99
N LEU A 72 0.39 -2.50 -14.66
CA LEU A 72 -0.49 -3.35 -13.89
C LEU A 72 -1.82 -2.66 -13.66
N LYS A 73 -2.89 -3.44 -13.57
CA LYS A 73 -4.22 -2.91 -13.31
C LYS A 73 -4.61 -3.10 -11.87
N LEU A 74 -5.10 -2.03 -11.27
CA LEU A 74 -5.67 -2.10 -9.93
C LEU A 74 -7.13 -2.49 -10.04
N ILE A 75 -7.51 -3.53 -9.32
CA ILE A 75 -8.90 -3.95 -9.25
C ILE A 75 -9.58 -3.27 -8.08
N LYS A 76 -8.85 -3.12 -6.97
CA LYS A 76 -9.42 -2.58 -5.75
C LYS A 76 -8.35 -1.87 -4.95
N VAL A 77 -8.72 -0.72 -4.40
CA VAL A 77 -7.91 0.01 -3.43
C VAL A 77 -8.86 0.47 -2.35
N GLU A 78 -8.73 -0.06 -1.15
CA GLU A 78 -9.64 0.26 -0.07
C GLU A 78 -8.86 0.60 1.18
N ARG A 79 -9.17 1.75 1.78
CA ARG A 79 -8.51 2.15 3.00
C ARG A 79 -8.98 1.28 4.15
N LEU A 80 -8.02 0.78 4.93
CA LEU A 80 -8.34 -0.02 6.10
C LEU A 80 -8.55 0.90 7.28
N PRO A 81 -9.44 0.52 8.21
CA PRO A 81 -9.63 1.31 9.41
C PRO A 81 -8.36 1.33 10.23
N THR A 82 -8.06 2.48 10.80
CA THR A 82 -6.94 2.59 11.72
C THR A 82 -7.36 2.09 13.08
N ALA A 83 -6.53 1.28 13.63
CA ALA A 83 -6.82 0.76 14.97
C ALA A 83 -6.53 1.80 16.04
#